data_dbf3421ab4d03db591098666173456b0
#
_entry.id   dbf3421ab4d03db591098666173456b0
#
_cell.length_a   1.000
_cell.length_b   1.000
_cell.length_c   1.000
_cell.angle_alpha   90.00
_cell.angle_beta   90.00
_cell.angle_gamma   90.00
#
_symmetry.space_group_name_H-M   'P 1'
#
loop_
_entity.id
_entity.type
_entity.pdbx_description
1 polymer ?
#
loop_
_entity_poly.entity_id
_entity_poly.type
_entity_poly.pdbx_seq_one_letter_code
_entity_poly.pdbx_strand_id
1 'polypeptide(L)'
;MTDTGTQNAPIRAFLLDDHELVRRGVREMLEVDGDVIVVGEAATAAEALARIPAVRPQVAVLDVRLPDGDGVAVCREVRSLLPETACLMLTSFGDDDALMD
;
A
#
# COMPACT_ATOMS: atom_id res chain seq x y z
N MET A 1 -12.98 11.97 25.97
CA MET A 1 -12.71 11.73 25.73
C MET A 1 -12.05 11.17 25.29
N THR A 2 -12.45 11.09 25.18
CA THR A 2 -12.06 10.65 24.94
C THR A 2 -11.31 10.17 24.28
N ASP A 3 -11.18 9.51 24.49
CA ASP A 3 -10.41 9.09 23.86
C ASP A 3 -9.93 9.45 22.86
N THR A 4 -10.01 9.87 23.08
CA THR A 4 -9.91 10.72 22.01
C THR A 4 -8.55 10.89 21.48
N GLY A 5 -7.61 11.04 22.28
CA GLY A 5 -6.27 11.24 21.87
C GLY A 5 -5.76 10.12 21.00
N THR A 6 -6.12 8.92 21.34
CA THR A 6 -5.65 7.78 20.59
C THR A 6 -6.22 7.75 19.21
N GLN A 7 -7.38 8.34 19.06
CA GLN A 7 -8.03 8.31 17.78
C GLN A 7 -7.40 9.25 16.80
N ASN A 8 -6.56 10.12 17.29
CA ASN A 8 -5.97 11.12 16.42
C ASN A 8 -4.72 10.66 15.72
N ALA A 9 -4.19 9.52 16.11
CA ALA A 9 -3.02 9.02 15.42
C ALA A 9 -3.44 8.45 14.08
N PRO A 10 -2.88 8.95 12.97
CA PRO A 10 -3.26 8.44 11.66
C PRO A 10 -2.73 7.04 11.43
N ILE A 11 -3.42 6.32 10.59
CA ILE A 11 -2.99 5.00 10.17
C ILE A 11 -1.83 5.19 9.20
N ARG A 12 -0.75 4.47 9.43
CA ARG A 12 0.46 4.55 8.63
C ARG A 12 0.37 3.56 7.49
N ALA A 13 0.38 4.05 6.27
CA ALA A 13 0.19 3.23 5.08
C ALA A 13 1.39 3.30 4.15
N PHE A 14 1.63 2.21 3.44
CA PHE A 14 2.65 2.12 2.40
C PHE A 14 1.96 1.83 1.09
N LEU A 15 2.40 2.48 0.01
CA LEU A 15 1.79 2.31 -1.31
C LEU A 15 2.79 1.68 -2.28
N LEU A 16 2.36 0.63 -2.96
CA LEU A 16 3.15 -0.02 -4.01
C LEU A 16 2.35 -0.02 -5.29
N ASP A 17 2.78 0.77 -6.26
CA ASP A 17 2.11 0.89 -7.55
C ASP A 17 3.12 1.47 -8.53
N ASP A 18 3.27 0.85 -9.70
CA ASP A 18 4.26 1.29 -10.65
C ASP A 18 3.78 2.48 -11.50
N HIS A 19 2.53 2.91 -11.31
CA HIS A 19 1.99 4.06 -12.03
C HIS A 19 2.03 5.28 -11.14
N GLU A 20 2.92 6.20 -11.43
CA GLU A 20 3.13 7.35 -10.56
C GLU A 20 1.86 8.16 -10.37
N LEU A 21 1.09 8.37 -11.43
CA LEU A 21 -0.14 9.17 -11.30
C LEU A 21 -1.19 8.48 -10.46
N VAL A 22 -1.32 7.16 -10.62
CA VAL A 22 -2.25 6.39 -9.80
C VAL A 22 -1.82 6.44 -8.36
N ARG A 23 -0.52 6.25 -8.11
CA ARG A 23 -0.01 6.25 -6.74
C ARG A 23 -0.24 7.60 -6.09
N ARG A 24 -0.03 8.70 -6.83
CA ARG A 24 -0.26 10.04 -6.30
C ARG A 24 -1.74 10.25 -5.99
N GLY A 25 -2.62 9.79 -6.87
CA GLY A 25 -4.06 9.93 -6.63
C GLY A 25 -4.54 9.15 -5.43
N VAL A 26 -4.04 7.93 -5.28
CA VAL A 26 -4.40 7.12 -4.12
C VAL A 26 -3.91 7.77 -2.85
N ARG A 27 -2.68 8.29 -2.87
CA ARG A 27 -2.13 8.97 -1.70
C ARG A 27 -2.98 10.16 -1.30
N GLU A 28 -3.36 10.99 -2.27
CA GLU A 28 -4.17 12.16 -1.97
C GLU A 28 -5.52 11.76 -1.40
N MET A 29 -6.11 10.72 -1.98
CA MET A 29 -7.40 10.25 -1.51
C MET A 29 -7.32 9.73 -0.08
N LEU A 30 -6.27 9.00 0.23
CA LEU A 30 -6.11 8.44 1.56
C LEU A 30 -5.85 9.51 2.61
N GLU A 31 -5.13 10.57 2.22
CA GLU A 31 -4.72 11.57 3.20
C GLU A 31 -5.69 12.72 3.35
N VAL A 32 -6.75 12.76 2.54
CA VAL A 32 -7.60 13.93 2.49
C VAL A 32 -8.27 14.23 3.83
N ASP A 33 -8.65 13.22 4.58
CA ASP A 33 -9.34 13.41 5.86
C ASP A 33 -8.40 13.41 7.06
N GLY A 34 -7.12 13.14 6.85
CA GLY A 34 -6.18 13.12 7.94
C GLY A 34 -6.16 11.83 8.74
N ASP A 35 -6.95 10.85 8.35
CA ASP A 35 -7.03 9.58 9.07
C ASP A 35 -5.94 8.62 8.67
N VAL A 36 -5.31 8.84 7.52
CA VAL A 36 -4.27 7.98 7.00
C VAL A 36 -3.11 8.85 6.57
N ILE A 37 -1.90 8.39 6.84
CA ILE A 37 -0.69 9.05 6.36
C ILE A 37 0.12 8.03 5.59
N VAL A 38 0.60 8.42 4.41
CA VAL A 38 1.43 7.55 3.58
C VAL A 38 2.87 7.73 4.03
N VAL A 39 3.44 6.69 4.60
CA VAL A 39 4.79 6.77 5.17
C VAL A 39 5.86 6.25 4.22
N GLY A 40 5.46 5.70 3.09
CA GLY A 40 6.42 5.25 2.10
C GLY A 40 5.74 4.82 0.82
N GLU A 41 6.48 4.81 -0.26
CA GLU A 41 5.97 4.44 -1.57
C GLU A 41 7.03 3.66 -2.32
N ALA A 42 6.60 2.85 -3.26
CA ALA A 42 7.51 2.10 -4.11
C ALA A 42 6.84 1.86 -5.46
N ALA A 43 7.65 1.73 -6.49
CA ALA A 43 7.17 1.46 -7.84
C ALA A 43 7.45 0.01 -8.26
N THR A 44 8.27 -0.70 -7.53
CA THR A 44 8.64 -2.07 -7.87
C THR A 44 8.56 -2.95 -6.63
N ALA A 45 8.48 -4.26 -6.88
CA ALA A 45 8.46 -5.21 -5.77
C ALA A 45 9.74 -5.13 -4.97
N ALA A 46 10.88 -5.00 -5.63
CA ALA A 46 12.16 -4.94 -4.94
C ALA A 46 12.22 -3.75 -4.00
N GLU A 47 11.77 -2.59 -4.47
CA GLU A 47 11.75 -1.40 -3.62
C GLU A 47 10.85 -1.58 -2.43
N ALA A 48 9.67 -2.18 -2.65
CA ALA A 48 8.72 -2.38 -1.58
C ALA A 48 9.31 -3.29 -0.51
N LEU A 49 9.91 -4.40 -0.93
CA LEU A 49 10.46 -5.34 0.03
C LEU A 49 11.64 -4.76 0.81
N ALA A 50 12.35 -3.80 0.22
CA ALA A 50 13.42 -3.12 0.94
C ALA A 50 12.89 -2.06 1.91
N ARG A 51 11.83 -1.35 1.52
CA ARG A 51 11.35 -0.20 2.28
C ARG A 51 10.33 -0.54 3.35
N ILE A 52 9.46 -1.52 3.09
CA ILE A 52 8.40 -1.84 4.04
C ILE A 52 8.95 -2.23 5.41
N PRO A 53 9.95 -3.12 5.49
CA PRO A 53 10.47 -3.48 6.82
C PRO A 53 11.07 -2.28 7.57
N ALA A 54 11.60 -1.31 6.82
CA ALA A 54 12.22 -0.15 7.43
C ALA A 54 11.19 0.79 8.06
N VAL A 55 10.03 0.97 7.42
CA VAL A 55 9.04 1.91 7.92
C VAL A 55 7.95 1.22 8.74
N ARG A 56 7.79 -0.08 8.61
CA ARG A 56 6.85 -0.88 9.39
C ARG A 56 5.45 -0.28 9.38
N PRO A 57 4.81 -0.22 8.22
CA PRO A 57 3.48 0.39 8.12
C PRO A 57 2.43 -0.50 8.76
N GLN A 58 1.29 0.11 9.12
CA GLN A 58 0.16 -0.65 9.60
C GLN A 58 -0.59 -1.31 8.46
N VAL A 59 -0.60 -0.66 7.29
CA VAL A 59 -1.29 -1.17 6.11
C VAL A 59 -0.38 -1.01 4.90
N ALA A 60 -0.30 -2.02 4.07
CA ALA A 60 0.41 -1.95 2.80
C ALA A 60 -0.62 -2.12 1.69
N VAL A 61 -0.73 -1.13 0.82
CA VAL A 61 -1.61 -1.16 -0.34
C VAL A 61 -0.75 -1.58 -1.52
N LEU A 62 -1.03 -2.73 -2.09
CA LEU A 62 -0.15 -3.38 -3.05
C LEU A 62 -0.85 -3.58 -4.38
N ASP A 63 -0.26 -3.06 -5.45
CA ASP A 63 -0.73 -3.33 -6.79
C ASP A 63 -0.46 -4.78 -7.14
N VAL A 64 -1.41 -5.41 -7.81
CA VAL A 64 -1.27 -6.81 -8.19
C VAL A 64 -0.19 -7.00 -9.23
N ARG A 65 -0.14 -6.12 -10.23
CA ARG A 65 0.81 -6.27 -11.33
C ARG A 65 1.95 -5.28 -11.18
N LEU A 66 3.16 -5.80 -11.23
CA LEU A 66 4.36 -4.99 -11.07
C LEU A 66 5.36 -5.36 -12.16
N PRO A 67 6.25 -4.43 -12.52
CA PRO A 67 7.22 -4.71 -13.58
C PRO A 67 8.17 -5.85 -13.25
N ASP A 68 8.44 -6.07 -11.97
CA ASP A 68 9.40 -7.10 -11.55
C ASP A 68 8.75 -8.21 -10.73
N GLY A 69 7.43 -8.39 -10.88
CA GLY A 69 6.76 -9.44 -10.13
C GLY A 69 5.30 -9.14 -9.96
N ASP A 70 4.76 -9.54 -8.82
CA ASP A 70 3.36 -9.23 -8.54
C ASP A 70 3.19 -8.93 -7.06
N GLY A 71 2.07 -8.25 -6.77
CA GLY A 71 1.78 -7.83 -5.41
C GLY A 71 1.41 -8.97 -4.49
N VAL A 72 0.95 -10.10 -5.04
CA VAL A 72 0.62 -11.25 -4.22
C VAL A 72 1.88 -11.81 -3.58
N ALA A 73 2.96 -11.89 -4.36
CA ALA A 73 4.24 -12.36 -3.83
C ALA A 73 4.76 -11.39 -2.77
N VAL A 74 4.63 -10.08 -3.02
CA VAL A 74 5.04 -9.07 -2.04
C VAL A 74 4.22 -9.22 -0.77
N CYS A 75 2.91 -9.40 -0.91
CA CYS A 75 2.03 -9.56 0.23
C CYS A 75 2.45 -10.75 1.08
N ARG A 76 2.78 -11.86 0.44
CA ARG A 76 3.18 -13.07 1.14
C ARG A 76 4.47 -12.82 1.93
N GLU A 77 5.41 -12.13 1.31
CA GLU A 77 6.68 -11.83 1.96
C GLU A 77 6.48 -10.87 3.13
N VAL A 78 5.67 -9.83 2.92
CA VAL A 78 5.40 -8.86 3.97
C VAL A 78 4.73 -9.53 5.16
N ARG A 79 3.78 -10.38 4.91
CA ARG A 79 3.08 -11.07 6.01
C ARG A 79 4.01 -11.99 6.78
N SER A 80 5.00 -12.53 6.11
CA SER A 80 6.01 -13.35 6.78
C SER A 80 6.91 -12.51 7.66
N LEU A 81 7.33 -11.35 7.15
CA LEU A 81 8.28 -10.49 7.87
C LEU A 81 7.59 -9.63 8.92
N LEU A 82 6.41 -9.13 8.61
CA LEU A 82 5.67 -8.21 9.46
C LEU A 82 4.24 -8.70 9.60
N PRO A 83 4.00 -9.71 10.44
CA PRO A 83 2.65 -10.29 10.51
C PRO A 83 1.58 -9.31 10.96
N GLU A 84 1.96 -8.20 11.57
CA GLU A 84 0.99 -7.21 12.01
C GLU A 84 0.59 -6.23 10.92
N THR A 85 1.31 -6.21 9.81
CA THR A 85 0.97 -5.32 8.71
C THR A 85 -0.18 -5.92 7.90
N ALA A 86 -1.28 -5.18 7.78
CA ALA A 86 -2.39 -5.60 6.94
C ALA A 86 -2.05 -5.30 5.49
N CYS A 87 -2.45 -6.19 4.59
CA CYS A 87 -2.19 -5.99 3.17
C CYS A 87 -3.51 -5.86 2.42
N LEU A 88 -3.61 -4.84 1.60
CA LEU A 88 -4.74 -4.63 0.71
C LEU A 88 -4.25 -4.73 -0.72
N MET A 89 -4.94 -5.53 -1.53
CA MET A 89 -4.57 -5.65 -2.92
C MET A 89 -5.35 -4.64 -3.74
N LEU A 90 -4.64 -3.99 -4.65
CA LEU A 90 -5.23 -2.99 -5.52
C LEU A 90 -5.15 -3.46 -6.95
N THR A 91 -6.29 -3.52 -7.64
CA THR A 91 -6.33 -3.93 -9.03
C THR A 91 -6.39 -2.69 -9.89
N SER A 92 -5.44 -2.56 -10.81
CA SER A 92 -5.43 -1.40 -11.68
C SER A 92 -6.43 -1.57 -12.81
N PHE A 93 -6.80 -0.45 -13.42
CA PHE A 93 -7.75 -0.48 -14.51
C PHE A 93 -7.18 -1.10 -15.78
N GLY A 94 -5.88 -1.26 -15.83
CA GLY A 94 -5.30 -1.92 -16.97
C GLY A 94 -5.77 -3.35 -17.13
N ASP A 95 -6.37 -3.89 -16.10
CA ASP A 95 -6.87 -5.26 -16.13
C ASP A 95 -8.30 -5.36 -16.62
N ASP A 96 -8.90 -4.25 -16.98
CA ASP A 96 -10.29 -4.25 -17.40
C ASP A 96 -10.54 -5.15 -18.60
N ASP A 97 -9.58 -5.23 -19.48
CA ASP A 97 -9.76 -6.07 -20.64
C ASP A 97 -9.99 -7.52 -20.25
N ALA A 98 -9.29 -7.97 -19.26
CA ALA A 98 -9.48 -9.33 -18.79
C ALA A 98 -10.88 -9.51 -18.20
N LEU A 99 -11.38 -8.47 -17.58
CA LEU A 99 -12.71 -8.55 -16.97
C LEU A 99 -13.80 -8.53 -18.01
N MET A 100 -13.54 -7.92 -19.14
CA MET A 100 -14.54 -7.83 -20.18
C MET A 100 -14.72 -9.14 -20.93
N ASP A 101 -13.78 -10.00 -20.84
CA ASP A 101 -13.86 -11.28 -21.52
C ASP A 101 -14.72 -12.26 -20.75
#